data_3683c026b104776837d9e23e3550dfad
#
_entry.id   3683c026b104776837d9e23e3550dfad
#
_cell.length_a   1.000
_cell.length_b   1.000
_cell.length_c   1.000
_cell.angle_alpha   90.00
_cell.angle_beta   90.00
_cell.angle_gamma   90.00
#
_symmetry.space_group_name_H-M   'P 1'
#
loop_
_entity.id
_entity.type
_entity.pdbx_description
1 polymer ?
#
loop_
_entity_poly.entity_id
_entity_poly.type
_entity_poly.pdbx_seq_one_letter_code
_entity_poly.pdbx_strand_id
1 'polypeptide(L)'
;LTGSIACGKSTVSAYLASLGCAVVDADAISRALTADGGAALPAVRQTFGSGVFSGDSLDRRALGQLVFADSQKRDALNAILHPLILREISRQLDAYDAPDRLVIGDIPLLYECGMQTMFDAVWVASVPRETQIERLAQRDGLNRLQAERRIDAQMPLAQKEALADAVIHTEGTLEQTHRQIDALLCRLAQRRKP
;
A
#
# COMPACT_ATOMS: atom_id res chain seq x y z
N LEU A 1 6.33 -5.34 1.11
CA LEU A 1 5.52 -5.20 2.32
C LEU A 1 4.07 -4.87 1.94
N THR A 2 3.13 -5.62 2.45
CA THR A 2 1.69 -5.39 2.25
C THR A 2 0.91 -5.63 3.56
N GLY A 3 -0.39 -5.50 3.51
CA GLY A 3 -1.31 -5.71 4.63
C GLY A 3 -2.67 -5.11 4.30
N SER A 4 -3.67 -5.35 5.14
CA SER A 4 -4.98 -4.73 5.01
C SER A 4 -5.00 -3.34 5.68
N ILE A 5 -6.08 -2.60 5.50
CA ILE A 5 -6.29 -1.31 6.15
C ILE A 5 -6.14 -1.45 7.68
N ALA A 6 -5.49 -0.49 8.32
CA ALA A 6 -5.24 -0.41 9.77
C ALA A 6 -4.39 -1.56 10.36
N CYS A 7 -3.70 -2.38 9.55
CA CYS A 7 -2.79 -3.44 10.02
C CYS A 7 -1.43 -2.96 10.51
N GLY A 8 -1.16 -1.66 10.62
CA GLY A 8 0.12 -1.15 11.10
C GLY A 8 1.27 -1.26 10.08
N LYS A 9 0.98 -1.43 8.79
CA LYS A 9 1.97 -1.48 7.70
C LYS A 9 2.92 -0.27 7.74
N SER A 10 2.40 0.94 7.98
CA SER A 10 3.21 2.16 8.09
C SER A 10 4.21 2.14 9.24
N THR A 11 3.89 1.49 10.36
CA THR A 11 4.82 1.28 11.49
C THR A 11 5.98 0.39 11.07
N VAL A 12 5.68 -0.70 10.37
CA VAL A 12 6.69 -1.63 9.84
C VAL A 12 7.58 -0.93 8.81
N SER A 13 6.97 -0.21 7.87
CA SER A 13 7.67 0.55 6.81
C SER A 13 8.58 1.62 7.40
N ALA A 14 8.11 2.39 8.39
CA ALA A 14 8.90 3.42 9.06
C ALA A 14 10.10 2.81 9.81
N TYR A 15 9.94 1.68 10.47
CA TYR A 15 11.04 1.00 11.14
C TYR A 15 12.09 0.50 10.15
N LEU A 16 11.68 -0.15 9.07
CA LEU A 16 12.59 -0.59 8.00
C LEU A 16 13.36 0.58 7.40
N ALA A 17 12.70 1.72 7.16
CA ALA A 17 13.36 2.95 6.70
C ALA A 17 14.40 3.46 7.72
N SER A 18 14.10 3.42 9.04
CA SER A 18 15.04 3.82 10.08
C SER A 18 16.29 2.94 10.17
N LEU A 19 16.21 1.70 9.69
CA LEU A 19 17.34 0.78 9.56
C LEU A 19 18.13 0.98 8.25
N GLY A 20 17.78 1.99 7.44
CA GLY A 20 18.47 2.31 6.19
C GLY A 20 17.97 1.57 4.96
N CYS A 21 16.86 0.82 5.06
CA CYS A 21 16.22 0.23 3.88
C CYS A 21 15.65 1.35 2.99
N ALA A 22 15.79 1.20 1.67
CA ALA A 22 15.05 2.05 0.74
C ALA A 22 13.58 1.62 0.72
N VAL A 23 12.66 2.58 0.71
CA VAL A 23 11.22 2.31 0.68
C VAL A 23 10.60 2.95 -0.55
N VAL A 24 9.92 2.15 -1.36
CA VAL A 24 9.11 2.56 -2.51
C VAL A 24 7.64 2.48 -2.09
N ASP A 25 7.03 3.64 -1.84
CA ASP A 25 5.65 3.78 -1.35
C ASP A 25 4.68 3.99 -2.52
N ALA A 26 3.87 2.96 -2.82
CA ALA A 26 2.88 3.01 -3.90
C ALA A 26 1.78 4.08 -3.68
N ASP A 27 1.41 4.36 -2.43
CA ASP A 27 0.44 5.42 -2.11
C ASP A 27 1.04 6.81 -2.36
N ALA A 28 2.33 7.01 -2.04
CA ALA A 28 3.04 8.24 -2.35
C ALA A 28 3.18 8.44 -3.88
N ILE A 29 3.49 7.38 -4.61
CA ILE A 29 3.53 7.39 -6.08
C ILE A 29 2.16 7.76 -6.66
N SER A 30 1.09 7.12 -6.21
CA SER A 30 -0.28 7.43 -6.64
C SER A 30 -0.65 8.90 -6.38
N ARG A 31 -0.27 9.42 -5.21
CA ARG A 31 -0.46 10.83 -4.87
C ARG A 31 0.32 11.77 -5.80
N ALA A 32 1.56 11.45 -6.11
CA ALA A 32 2.39 12.23 -7.03
C ALA A 32 1.85 12.23 -8.46
N LEU A 33 1.42 11.08 -8.96
CA LEU A 33 0.81 10.94 -10.30
C LEU A 33 -0.49 11.75 -10.47
N THR A 34 -1.18 12.03 -9.37
CA THR A 34 -2.45 12.77 -9.34
C THR A 34 -2.32 14.14 -8.66
N ALA A 35 -1.11 14.62 -8.36
CA ALA A 35 -0.83 15.98 -7.91
C ALA A 35 -0.84 16.97 -9.10
N ASP A 36 -0.77 18.26 -8.82
CA ASP A 36 -0.69 19.28 -9.86
C ASP A 36 0.51 19.02 -10.79
N GLY A 37 0.23 18.97 -12.10
CA GLY A 37 1.21 18.55 -13.09
C GLY A 37 1.47 17.04 -13.17
N GLY A 38 0.76 16.23 -12.40
CA GLY A 38 0.93 14.77 -12.36
C GLY A 38 0.55 14.09 -13.68
N ALA A 39 1.29 13.04 -14.03
CA ALA A 39 1.17 12.36 -15.32
C ALA A 39 -0.20 11.69 -15.56
N ALA A 40 -0.98 11.42 -14.50
CA ALA A 40 -2.31 10.84 -14.63
C ALA A 40 -3.41 11.88 -14.96
N LEU A 41 -3.20 13.18 -14.66
CA LEU A 41 -4.25 14.19 -14.74
C LEU A 41 -4.90 14.32 -16.13
N PRO A 42 -4.15 14.30 -17.26
CA PRO A 42 -4.78 14.39 -18.58
C PRO A 42 -5.77 13.24 -18.83
N ALA A 43 -5.41 12.02 -18.53
CA ALA A 43 -6.27 10.85 -18.70
C ALA A 43 -7.46 10.85 -17.72
N VAL A 44 -7.24 11.28 -16.48
CA VAL A 44 -8.32 11.45 -15.49
C VAL A 44 -9.32 12.50 -15.97
N ARG A 45 -8.85 13.66 -16.48
CA ARG A 45 -9.72 14.72 -17.00
C ARG A 45 -10.51 14.25 -18.23
N GLN A 46 -9.88 13.50 -19.12
CA GLN A 46 -10.54 12.93 -20.29
C GLN A 46 -11.65 11.95 -19.92
N THR A 47 -11.42 11.12 -18.90
CA THR A 47 -12.35 10.04 -18.50
C THR A 47 -13.47 10.53 -17.60
N PHE A 48 -13.17 11.42 -16.66
CA PHE A 48 -14.12 11.85 -15.59
C PHE A 48 -14.66 13.27 -15.80
N GLY A 49 -14.13 14.00 -16.79
CA GLY A 49 -14.55 15.37 -17.08
C GLY A 49 -14.01 16.40 -16.09
N SER A 50 -14.43 17.66 -16.29
CA SER A 50 -14.03 18.79 -15.43
C SER A 50 -14.69 18.79 -14.06
N GLY A 51 -15.76 18.03 -13.86
CA GLY A 51 -16.49 17.99 -12.59
C GLY A 51 -15.71 17.43 -11.39
N VAL A 52 -14.59 16.74 -11.65
CA VAL A 52 -13.68 16.26 -10.61
C VAL A 52 -12.41 17.13 -10.50
N PHE A 53 -12.45 18.35 -11.01
CA PHE A 53 -11.36 19.31 -10.95
C PHE A 53 -11.83 20.66 -10.40
N SER A 54 -10.94 21.34 -9.69
CA SER A 54 -11.05 22.74 -9.32
C SER A 54 -9.95 23.51 -10.07
N GLY A 55 -10.33 24.15 -11.20
CA GLY A 55 -9.34 24.65 -12.15
C GLY A 55 -8.51 23.52 -12.77
N ASP A 56 -7.20 23.57 -12.60
CA ASP A 56 -6.29 22.52 -13.07
C ASP A 56 -5.97 21.44 -12.03
N SER A 57 -6.34 21.68 -10.77
CA SER A 57 -6.10 20.76 -9.66
C SER A 57 -7.20 19.72 -9.54
N LEU A 58 -6.82 18.47 -9.28
CA LEU A 58 -7.77 17.38 -9.05
C LEU A 58 -8.48 17.53 -7.70
N ASP A 59 -9.81 17.60 -7.71
CA ASP A 59 -10.63 17.44 -6.51
C ASP A 59 -10.70 15.96 -6.12
N ARG A 60 -9.76 15.55 -5.26
CA ARG A 60 -9.67 14.16 -4.76
C ARG A 60 -10.93 13.71 -4.05
N ARG A 61 -11.66 14.63 -3.40
CA ARG A 61 -12.89 14.32 -2.70
C ARG A 61 -14.01 14.01 -3.68
N ALA A 62 -14.18 14.86 -4.69
CA ALA A 62 -15.17 14.66 -5.75
C ALA A 62 -14.92 13.37 -6.52
N LEU A 63 -13.66 13.12 -6.94
CA LEU A 63 -13.28 11.87 -7.61
C LEU A 63 -13.51 10.66 -6.68
N GLY A 64 -13.10 10.75 -5.43
CA GLY A 64 -13.28 9.68 -4.44
C GLY A 64 -14.76 9.32 -4.25
N GLN A 65 -15.66 10.29 -4.12
CA GLN A 65 -17.09 10.05 -4.02
C GLN A 65 -17.64 9.34 -5.28
N LEU A 66 -17.19 9.76 -6.45
CA LEU A 66 -17.62 9.22 -7.73
C LEU A 66 -17.23 7.74 -7.89
N VAL A 67 -15.97 7.39 -7.59
CA VAL A 67 -15.46 6.01 -7.73
C VAL A 67 -15.89 5.10 -6.58
N PHE A 68 -16.24 5.67 -5.43
CA PHE A 68 -16.79 4.91 -4.32
C PHE A 68 -18.24 4.44 -4.60
N ALA A 69 -19.01 5.29 -5.28
CA ALA A 69 -20.42 5.01 -5.62
C ALA A 69 -20.58 4.09 -6.84
N ASP A 70 -19.56 3.99 -7.70
CA ASP A 70 -19.65 3.33 -9.02
C ASP A 70 -18.41 2.47 -9.27
N SER A 71 -18.60 1.14 -9.34
CA SER A 71 -17.51 0.19 -9.58
C SER A 71 -16.89 0.35 -10.97
N GLN A 72 -17.68 0.67 -12.00
CA GLN A 72 -17.15 0.86 -13.37
C GLN A 72 -16.22 2.09 -13.42
N LYS A 73 -16.58 3.17 -12.73
CA LYS A 73 -15.74 4.35 -12.61
C LYS A 73 -14.47 4.06 -11.80
N ARG A 74 -14.57 3.25 -10.75
CA ARG A 74 -13.39 2.80 -10.01
C ARG A 74 -12.45 1.99 -10.91
N ASP A 75 -13.00 1.08 -11.70
CA ASP A 75 -12.21 0.26 -12.63
C ASP A 75 -11.56 1.11 -13.72
N ALA A 76 -12.28 2.13 -14.25
CA ALA A 76 -11.73 3.09 -15.19
C ALA A 76 -10.57 3.91 -14.59
N LEU A 77 -10.69 4.35 -13.32
CA LEU A 77 -9.59 5.03 -12.62
C LEU A 77 -8.39 4.11 -12.41
N ASN A 78 -8.64 2.87 -12.00
CA ASN A 78 -7.60 1.87 -11.84
C ASN A 78 -6.88 1.58 -13.16
N ALA A 79 -7.60 1.48 -14.27
CA ALA A 79 -7.00 1.29 -15.61
C ALA A 79 -6.06 2.43 -16.02
N ILE A 80 -6.30 3.65 -15.54
CA ILE A 80 -5.41 4.80 -15.75
C ILE A 80 -4.20 4.75 -14.82
N LEU A 81 -4.44 4.50 -13.52
CA LEU A 81 -3.40 4.64 -12.50
C LEU A 81 -2.46 3.45 -12.42
N HIS A 82 -2.96 2.21 -12.53
CA HIS A 82 -2.14 1.00 -12.34
C HIS A 82 -0.91 0.95 -13.26
N PRO A 83 -1.00 1.16 -14.58
CA PRO A 83 0.18 1.12 -15.45
C PRO A 83 1.19 2.22 -15.12
N LEU A 84 0.74 3.38 -14.67
CA LEU A 84 1.63 4.48 -14.29
C LEU A 84 2.33 4.18 -12.96
N ILE A 85 1.59 3.65 -11.98
CA ILE A 85 2.13 3.25 -10.67
C ILE A 85 3.16 2.13 -10.86
N LEU A 86 2.83 1.09 -11.62
CA LEU A 86 3.73 -0.03 -11.91
C LEU A 86 5.04 0.45 -12.54
N ARG A 87 4.96 1.31 -13.56
CA ARG A 87 6.14 1.88 -14.22
C ARG A 87 7.00 2.68 -13.25
N GLU A 88 6.39 3.48 -12.41
CA GLU A 88 7.13 4.30 -11.44
C GLU A 88 7.75 3.46 -10.33
N ILE A 89 7.04 2.42 -9.85
CA ILE A 89 7.61 1.44 -8.90
C ILE A 89 8.84 0.77 -9.53
N SER A 90 8.72 0.20 -10.75
CA SER A 90 9.87 -0.42 -11.42
C SER A 90 11.04 0.54 -11.55
N ARG A 91 10.78 1.78 -12.01
CA ARG A 91 11.83 2.80 -12.15
C ARG A 91 12.53 3.11 -10.82
N GLN A 92 11.78 3.17 -9.71
CA GLN A 92 12.36 3.42 -8.39
C GLN A 92 13.12 2.20 -7.85
N LEU A 93 12.62 0.97 -8.08
CA LEU A 93 13.33 -0.25 -7.72
C LEU A 93 14.66 -0.34 -8.47
N ASP A 94 14.66 -0.12 -9.79
CA ASP A 94 15.86 -0.14 -10.64
C ASP A 94 16.90 0.91 -10.20
N ALA A 95 16.45 2.07 -9.71
CA ALA A 95 17.35 3.12 -9.19
C ALA A 95 18.08 2.72 -7.90
N TYR A 96 17.59 1.70 -7.20
CA TYR A 96 18.21 1.15 -5.99
C TYR A 96 18.98 -0.15 -6.26
N ASP A 97 19.23 -0.50 -7.53
CA ASP A 97 19.90 -1.74 -7.93
C ASP A 97 21.37 -1.72 -7.45
N ALA A 98 21.52 -2.15 -6.18
CA ALA A 98 22.80 -2.42 -5.55
C ALA A 98 22.68 -3.79 -4.87
N PRO A 99 23.60 -4.74 -5.13
CA PRO A 99 23.47 -6.14 -4.75
C PRO A 99 23.29 -6.38 -3.25
N ASP A 100 23.72 -5.44 -2.41
CA ASP A 100 23.65 -5.57 -0.95
C ASP A 100 22.52 -4.71 -0.32
N ARG A 101 21.75 -3.99 -1.13
CA ARG A 101 20.69 -3.10 -0.62
C ARG A 101 19.34 -3.80 -0.57
N LEU A 102 18.70 -3.75 0.60
CA LEU A 102 17.32 -4.18 0.75
C LEU A 102 16.38 -3.02 0.36
N VAL A 103 15.51 -3.27 -0.61
CA VAL A 103 14.49 -2.32 -1.06
C VAL A 103 13.12 -2.87 -0.68
N ILE A 104 12.32 -2.04 -0.05
CA ILE A 104 10.98 -2.39 0.43
C ILE A 104 9.94 -1.72 -0.48
N GLY A 105 9.18 -2.51 -1.22
CA GLY A 105 7.95 -2.05 -1.86
C GLY A 105 6.83 -2.00 -0.82
N ASP A 106 6.38 -0.81 -0.46
CA ASP A 106 5.25 -0.60 0.46
C ASP A 106 3.95 -0.45 -0.34
N ILE A 107 3.21 -1.58 -0.51
CA ILE A 107 2.09 -1.69 -1.45
C ILE A 107 0.87 -2.31 -0.76
N PRO A 108 -0.16 -1.54 -0.40
CA PRO A 108 -1.35 -2.05 0.30
C PRO A 108 -2.14 -3.10 -0.49
N LEU A 109 -2.29 -2.88 -1.79
CA LEU A 109 -3.07 -3.73 -2.71
C LEU A 109 -2.18 -4.64 -3.56
N LEU A 110 -1.07 -5.14 -2.99
CA LEU A 110 -0.06 -5.93 -3.71
C LEU A 110 -0.67 -7.14 -4.42
N TYR A 111 -1.44 -7.94 -3.71
CA TYR A 111 -2.05 -9.16 -4.23
C TYR A 111 -3.23 -8.86 -5.15
N GLU A 112 -4.06 -7.87 -4.78
CA GLU A 112 -5.21 -7.44 -5.58
C GLU A 112 -4.77 -6.91 -6.97
N CYS A 113 -3.58 -6.33 -7.05
CA CYS A 113 -2.99 -5.84 -8.31
C CYS A 113 -2.06 -6.86 -9.00
N GLY A 114 -1.88 -8.07 -8.44
CA GLY A 114 -1.01 -9.10 -9.01
C GLY A 114 0.48 -8.75 -9.01
N MET A 115 0.92 -7.86 -8.10
CA MET A 115 2.28 -7.30 -8.10
C MET A 115 3.30 -8.14 -7.30
N GLN A 116 2.88 -9.25 -6.70
CA GLN A 116 3.75 -10.08 -5.83
C GLN A 116 4.96 -10.64 -6.58
N THR A 117 4.85 -10.88 -7.88
CA THR A 117 5.93 -11.43 -8.71
C THR A 117 7.08 -10.46 -9.00
N MET A 118 6.91 -9.17 -8.63
CA MET A 118 7.96 -8.16 -8.75
C MET A 118 8.97 -8.20 -7.60
N PHE A 119 8.75 -9.03 -6.58
CA PHE A 119 9.52 -9.04 -5.34
C PHE A 119 10.01 -10.45 -5.00
N ASP A 120 11.20 -10.52 -4.41
CA ASP A 120 11.81 -11.79 -3.98
C ASP A 120 11.09 -12.41 -2.77
N ALA A 121 10.43 -11.59 -1.96
CA ALA A 121 9.64 -12.04 -0.82
C ALA A 121 8.53 -11.04 -0.48
N VAL A 122 7.41 -11.54 0.02
CA VAL A 122 6.29 -10.72 0.48
C VAL A 122 6.09 -10.88 1.99
N TRP A 123 6.14 -9.76 2.71
CA TRP A 123 5.81 -9.68 4.13
C TRP A 123 4.44 -9.01 4.31
N VAL A 124 3.62 -9.59 5.17
CA VAL A 124 2.28 -9.08 5.48
C VAL A 124 2.25 -8.55 6.91
N ALA A 125 1.92 -7.26 7.07
CA ALA A 125 1.55 -6.71 8.37
C ALA A 125 0.14 -7.15 8.74
N SER A 126 -0.02 -7.72 9.93
CA SER A 126 -1.28 -8.33 10.38
C SER A 126 -1.67 -7.91 11.78
N VAL A 127 -2.98 -7.85 11.99
CA VAL A 127 -3.65 -7.72 13.30
C VAL A 127 -5.00 -8.42 13.27
N PRO A 128 -5.58 -8.78 14.41
CA PRO A 128 -6.95 -9.25 14.51
C PRO A 128 -7.96 -8.24 13.92
N ARG A 129 -9.05 -8.75 13.33
CA ARG A 129 -10.09 -7.91 12.71
C ARG A 129 -10.67 -6.86 13.65
N GLU A 130 -10.88 -7.21 14.93
CA GLU A 130 -11.38 -6.26 15.93
C GLU A 130 -10.40 -5.10 16.12
N THR A 131 -9.10 -5.38 16.17
CA THR A 131 -8.07 -4.33 16.25
C THR A 131 -8.07 -3.41 15.02
N GLN A 132 -8.34 -3.94 13.82
CA GLN A 132 -8.52 -3.09 12.63
C GLN A 132 -9.71 -2.15 12.80
N ILE A 133 -10.86 -2.66 13.27
CA ILE A 133 -12.08 -1.88 13.51
C ILE A 133 -11.82 -0.78 14.54
N GLU A 134 -11.20 -1.12 15.67
CA GLU A 134 -10.86 -0.17 16.73
C GLU A 134 -9.91 0.94 16.22
N ARG A 135 -8.86 0.57 15.48
CA ARG A 135 -7.92 1.53 14.90
C ARG A 135 -8.60 2.45 13.88
N LEU A 136 -9.52 1.93 13.07
CA LEU A 136 -10.29 2.74 12.11
C LEU A 136 -11.26 3.68 12.83
N ALA A 137 -11.90 3.24 13.91
CA ALA A 137 -12.76 4.08 14.72
C ALA A 137 -11.95 5.24 15.34
N GLN A 138 -10.80 4.95 15.92
CA GLN A 138 -9.94 5.96 16.57
C GLN A 138 -9.32 6.94 15.56
N ARG A 139 -8.80 6.44 14.43
CA ARG A 139 -8.06 7.25 13.46
C ARG A 139 -8.98 8.08 12.56
N ASP A 140 -10.06 7.46 12.08
CA ASP A 140 -10.91 8.00 11.01
C ASP A 140 -12.31 8.41 11.52
N GLY A 141 -12.64 8.18 12.80
CA GLY A 141 -13.95 8.46 13.38
C GLY A 141 -15.07 7.58 12.81
N LEU A 142 -14.73 6.39 12.28
CA LEU A 142 -15.71 5.51 11.64
C LEU A 142 -16.51 4.73 12.69
N ASN A 143 -17.80 4.54 12.43
CA ASN A 143 -18.55 3.54 13.16
C ASN A 143 -18.18 2.12 12.70
N ARG A 144 -18.57 1.10 13.49
CA ARG A 144 -18.24 -0.30 13.22
C ARG A 144 -18.60 -0.73 11.79
N LEU A 145 -19.82 -0.44 11.34
CA LEU A 145 -20.28 -0.84 10.01
C LEU A 145 -19.46 -0.20 8.89
N GLN A 146 -19.06 1.05 9.05
CA GLN A 146 -18.21 1.75 8.08
C GLN A 146 -16.79 1.17 8.06
N ALA A 147 -16.25 0.83 9.24
CA ALA A 147 -14.94 0.18 9.34
C ALA A 147 -14.95 -1.20 8.66
N GLU A 148 -15.95 -2.03 8.96
CA GLU A 148 -16.12 -3.35 8.36
C GLU A 148 -16.22 -3.27 6.83
N ARG A 149 -17.01 -2.35 6.29
CA ARG A 149 -17.11 -2.14 4.83
C ARG A 149 -15.77 -1.78 4.19
N ARG A 150 -14.92 -1.00 4.87
CA ARG A 150 -13.59 -0.67 4.35
C ARG A 150 -12.64 -1.86 4.40
N ILE A 151 -12.74 -2.68 5.44
CA ILE A 151 -11.94 -3.92 5.55
C ILE A 151 -12.37 -4.91 4.46
N ASP A 152 -13.68 -5.11 4.29
CA ASP A 152 -14.25 -6.08 3.33
C ASP A 152 -14.10 -5.66 1.86
N ALA A 153 -13.76 -4.39 1.60
CA ALA A 153 -13.42 -3.91 0.26
C ALA A 153 -12.01 -4.36 -0.22
N GLN A 154 -11.21 -4.97 0.64
CA GLN A 154 -9.88 -5.49 0.32
C GLN A 154 -9.88 -7.03 0.39
N MET A 155 -8.85 -7.65 -0.19
CA MET A 155 -8.62 -9.09 -0.01
C MET A 155 -8.57 -9.42 1.50
N PRO A 156 -9.28 -10.48 1.95
CA PRO A 156 -9.25 -10.91 3.35
C PRO A 156 -7.82 -11.08 3.86
N LEU A 157 -7.53 -10.54 5.04
CA LEU A 157 -6.18 -10.57 5.61
C LEU A 157 -5.63 -11.98 5.75
N ALA A 158 -6.46 -12.95 6.16
CA ALA A 158 -6.08 -14.36 6.26
C ALA A 158 -5.62 -14.95 4.90
N GLN A 159 -6.19 -14.49 3.78
CA GLN A 159 -5.72 -14.90 2.46
C GLN A 159 -4.36 -14.29 2.13
N LYS A 160 -4.13 -13.01 2.49
CA LYS A 160 -2.82 -12.37 2.33
C LYS A 160 -1.76 -13.07 3.17
N GLU A 161 -2.08 -13.43 4.40
CA GLU A 161 -1.18 -14.20 5.29
C GLU A 161 -0.80 -15.56 4.72
N ALA A 162 -1.78 -16.28 4.16
CA ALA A 162 -1.54 -17.59 3.56
C ALA A 162 -0.63 -17.55 2.32
N LEU A 163 -0.57 -16.40 1.65
CA LEU A 163 0.26 -16.17 0.45
C LEU A 163 1.62 -15.53 0.79
N ALA A 164 1.84 -15.13 2.04
CA ALA A 164 3.02 -14.40 2.45
C ALA A 164 4.21 -15.32 2.76
N ASP A 165 5.43 -14.82 2.48
CA ASP A 165 6.67 -15.46 2.95
C ASP A 165 6.90 -15.24 4.46
N ALA A 166 6.34 -14.17 5.01
CA ALA A 166 6.34 -13.90 6.45
C ALA A 166 5.18 -12.99 6.86
N VAL A 167 4.70 -13.20 8.10
CA VAL A 167 3.68 -12.36 8.73
C VAL A 167 4.31 -11.61 9.90
N ILE A 168 4.00 -10.32 10.01
CA ILE A 168 4.45 -9.43 11.09
C ILE A 168 3.21 -9.00 11.87
N HIS A 169 3.07 -9.50 13.09
CA HIS A 169 1.98 -9.15 13.98
C HIS A 169 2.22 -7.81 14.64
N THR A 170 1.27 -6.88 14.50
CA THR A 170 1.40 -5.49 14.97
C THR A 170 0.37 -5.10 16.04
N GLU A 171 -0.30 -6.07 16.67
CA GLU A 171 -1.22 -5.84 17.78
C GLU A 171 -0.51 -5.55 19.10
N GLY A 172 0.73 -5.99 19.24
CA GLY A 172 1.53 -5.82 20.44
C GLY A 172 2.22 -4.45 20.54
N THR A 173 3.28 -4.38 21.33
CA THR A 173 4.09 -3.16 21.47
C THR A 173 4.95 -2.93 20.23
N LEU A 174 5.39 -1.68 20.05
CA LEU A 174 6.35 -1.34 18.98
C LEU A 174 7.61 -2.21 19.06
N GLU A 175 8.11 -2.44 20.27
CA GLU A 175 9.30 -3.26 20.50
C GLU A 175 9.09 -4.72 20.05
N GLN A 176 7.92 -5.29 20.30
CA GLN A 176 7.58 -6.64 19.81
C GLN A 176 7.52 -6.70 18.30
N THR A 177 6.97 -5.67 17.65
CA THR A 177 6.94 -5.55 16.20
C THR A 177 8.36 -5.43 15.63
N HIS A 178 9.21 -4.58 16.23
CA HIS A 178 10.61 -4.40 15.82
C HIS A 178 11.41 -5.70 15.93
N ARG A 179 11.27 -6.44 17.03
CA ARG A 179 11.95 -7.76 17.20
C ARG A 179 11.57 -8.76 16.09
N GLN A 180 10.31 -8.79 15.65
CA GLN A 180 9.89 -9.65 14.55
C GLN A 180 10.58 -9.23 13.25
N ILE A 181 10.65 -7.93 12.97
CA ILE A 181 11.31 -7.39 11.77
C ILE A 181 12.80 -7.72 11.80
N ASP A 182 13.50 -7.50 12.93
CA ASP A 182 14.92 -7.81 13.08
C ASP A 182 15.21 -9.30 12.83
N ALA A 183 14.36 -10.19 13.37
CA ALA A 183 14.47 -11.61 13.14
C ALA A 183 14.31 -12.00 11.66
N LEU A 184 13.39 -11.33 10.93
CA LEU A 184 13.21 -11.54 9.50
C LEU A 184 14.40 -11.02 8.69
N LEU A 185 14.94 -9.86 9.03
CA LEU A 185 16.14 -9.32 8.39
C LEU A 185 17.35 -10.24 8.59
N CYS A 186 17.55 -10.76 9.79
CA CYS A 186 18.60 -11.74 10.06
C CYS A 186 18.47 -13.00 9.20
N ARG A 187 17.24 -13.52 9.03
CA ARG A 187 16.98 -14.68 8.15
C ARG A 187 17.29 -14.39 6.69
N LEU A 188 16.93 -13.20 6.19
CA LEU A 188 17.25 -12.79 4.82
C LEU A 188 18.77 -12.68 4.61
N ALA A 189 19.50 -12.10 5.55
CA ALA A 189 20.95 -11.98 5.48
C ALA A 189 21.65 -13.34 5.45
N GLN A 190 21.10 -14.34 6.16
CA GLN A 190 21.62 -15.72 6.14
C GLN A 190 21.39 -16.44 4.80
N ARG A 191 20.26 -16.17 4.13
CA ARG A 191 19.93 -16.75 2.82
C ARG A 191 20.76 -16.16 1.67
N ARG A 192 21.32 -14.96 1.85
CA ARG A 192 22.16 -14.27 0.86
C ARG A 192 23.65 -14.61 0.98
N LYS A 193 24.07 -15.35 2.00
CA LYS A 193 25.46 -15.87 2.06
C LYS A 193 25.60 -17.02 1.08
N PRO A 194 26.59 -16.96 0.16
CA PRO A 194 26.85 -18.02 -0.84
C PRO A 194 27.19 -19.35 -0.18
#